data_26b3c8024da4d1a8732980a6a8f40841
#
_entry.id   26b3c8024da4d1a8732980a6a8f40841
#
_cell.length_a   1.000
_cell.length_b   1.000
_cell.length_c   1.000
_cell.angle_alpha   90.00
_cell.angle_beta   90.00
_cell.angle_gamma   90.00
#
_symmetry.space_group_name_H-M   'P 1'
#
loop_
_entity.id
_entity.type
_entity.pdbx_description
1 polymer ?
#
loop_
_entity_poly.entity_id
_entity_poly.type
_entity_poly.pdbx_seq_one_letter_code
_entity_poly.pdbx_strand_id
1 'polypeptide(L)'
;METIVIIGAGASGLACMNELVKTNKYNIIVLEQSNKAARKILASGNGRCNVSNLNMDIKYYNHQDPLIEKLIKEFDVVNFFKQLSLKLRYEKNLVYPYSLSSLSVKKCFNEKYG
;
A
#
# COMPACT_ATOMS: atom_id res chain seq x y z
N MET A 1 -7.82 -26.01 1.52
CA MET A 1 -7.73 -24.61 2.00
C MET A 1 -8.88 -23.80 1.43
N GLU A 2 -9.45 -22.94 2.24
CA GLU A 2 -10.44 -21.99 1.77
C GLU A 2 -9.84 -21.02 0.78
N THR A 3 -10.65 -20.56 -0.15
CA THR A 3 -10.24 -19.58 -1.15
C THR A 3 -10.84 -18.22 -0.80
N ILE A 4 -9.99 -17.19 -0.78
CA ILE A 4 -10.42 -15.80 -0.62
C ILE A 4 -10.22 -15.09 -1.96
N VAL A 5 -11.26 -14.42 -2.42
CA VAL A 5 -11.21 -13.62 -3.64
C VAL A 5 -11.21 -12.14 -3.26
N ILE A 6 -10.20 -11.41 -3.73
CA ILE A 6 -10.09 -9.96 -3.55
C ILE A 6 -10.48 -9.31 -4.88
N ILE A 7 -11.46 -8.42 -4.83
CA ILE A 7 -11.90 -7.71 -6.03
C ILE A 7 -11.24 -6.35 -6.07
N GLY A 8 -10.36 -6.16 -7.04
CA GLY A 8 -9.58 -4.95 -7.24
C GLY A 8 -8.11 -5.11 -6.83
N ALA A 9 -7.21 -4.82 -7.76
CA ALA A 9 -5.77 -4.86 -7.54
C ALA A 9 -5.18 -3.45 -7.43
N GLY A 10 -5.86 -2.58 -6.70
CA GLY A 10 -5.35 -1.27 -6.29
C GLY A 10 -4.58 -1.37 -4.98
N ALA A 11 -4.29 -0.22 -4.36
CA ALA A 11 -3.51 -0.18 -3.12
C ALA A 11 -4.12 -1.01 -2.00
N SER A 12 -5.42 -0.86 -1.75
CA SER A 12 -6.10 -1.59 -0.66
C SER A 12 -6.17 -3.09 -0.93
N GLY A 13 -6.47 -3.50 -2.17
CA GLY A 13 -6.52 -4.91 -2.54
C GLY A 13 -5.17 -5.58 -2.44
N LEU A 14 -4.12 -4.92 -2.88
CA LEU A 14 -2.75 -5.45 -2.80
C LEU A 14 -2.26 -5.50 -1.35
N ALA A 15 -2.58 -4.51 -0.53
CA ALA A 15 -2.25 -4.54 0.89
C ALA A 15 -2.98 -5.68 1.61
N CYS A 16 -4.25 -5.90 1.31
CA CYS A 16 -5.03 -7.00 1.84
C CYS A 16 -4.42 -8.36 1.44
N MET A 17 -4.08 -8.53 0.17
CA MET A 17 -3.39 -9.72 -0.33
C MET A 17 -2.12 -9.98 0.45
N ASN A 18 -1.29 -8.95 0.65
CA ASN A 18 -0.03 -9.06 1.38
C ASN A 18 -0.24 -9.60 2.80
N GLU A 19 -1.22 -9.10 3.51
CA GLU A 19 -1.50 -9.55 4.88
C GLU A 19 -2.05 -10.97 4.92
N LEU A 20 -2.92 -11.34 3.97
CA LEU A 20 -3.49 -12.68 3.91
C LEU A 20 -2.46 -13.74 3.52
N VAL A 21 -1.57 -13.42 2.58
CA VAL A 21 -0.51 -14.36 2.16
C VAL A 21 0.39 -14.75 3.34
N LYS A 22 0.68 -13.80 4.24
CA LYS A 22 1.50 -14.07 5.43
C LYS A 22 0.92 -15.15 6.34
N THR A 23 -0.41 -15.31 6.35
CA THR A 23 -1.06 -16.31 7.22
C THR A 23 -0.83 -17.74 6.75
N ASN A 24 -0.54 -17.93 5.48
CA ASN A 24 -0.36 -19.24 4.83
C ASN A 24 -1.56 -20.19 5.02
N LYS A 25 -2.77 -19.64 5.19
CA LYS A 25 -3.99 -20.41 5.48
C LYS A 25 -4.98 -20.46 4.32
N TYR A 26 -4.80 -19.62 3.30
CA TYR A 26 -5.80 -19.43 2.25
C TYR A 26 -5.21 -19.50 0.88
N ASN A 27 -6.01 -19.94 -0.09
CA ASN A 27 -5.76 -19.68 -1.51
C ASN A 27 -6.28 -18.29 -1.81
N ILE A 28 -5.46 -17.42 -2.41
CA ILE A 28 -5.83 -16.02 -2.64
C ILE A 28 -5.86 -15.73 -4.13
N ILE A 29 -7.00 -15.21 -4.58
CA ILE A 29 -7.19 -14.80 -5.96
C ILE A 29 -7.53 -13.32 -5.96
N VAL A 30 -6.78 -12.53 -6.74
CA VAL A 30 -7.05 -11.10 -6.90
C VAL A 30 -7.57 -10.88 -8.32
N LEU A 31 -8.76 -10.30 -8.42
CA LEU A 31 -9.42 -9.99 -9.69
C LEU A 31 -9.34 -8.50 -9.97
N GLU A 32 -8.90 -8.15 -11.18
CA GLU A 32 -8.79 -6.76 -11.61
C GLU A 32 -9.51 -6.57 -12.95
N GLN A 33 -10.42 -5.59 -13.01
CA GLN A 33 -11.19 -5.34 -14.23
C GLN A 33 -10.37 -4.66 -15.33
N SER A 34 -9.34 -3.88 -14.98
CA SER A 34 -8.45 -3.27 -15.96
C SER A 34 -7.35 -4.25 -16.37
N ASN A 35 -6.64 -3.95 -17.44
CA ASN A 35 -5.54 -4.80 -17.89
C ASN A 35 -4.24 -4.62 -17.09
N LYS A 36 -4.24 -3.75 -16.09
CA LYS A 36 -3.08 -3.48 -15.24
C LYS A 36 -3.47 -3.39 -13.77
N ALA A 37 -2.79 -4.17 -12.92
CA ALA A 37 -2.85 -3.99 -11.47
C ALA A 37 -2.17 -2.67 -11.07
N ALA A 38 -2.54 -2.14 -9.90
CA ALA A 38 -1.91 -0.97 -9.29
C ALA A 38 -1.94 0.30 -10.16
N ARG A 39 -2.95 0.44 -11.02
CA ARG A 39 -3.03 1.54 -11.99
C ARG A 39 -3.03 2.91 -11.33
N LYS A 40 -3.80 3.08 -10.25
CA LYS A 40 -3.86 4.34 -9.51
C LYS A 40 -2.58 4.61 -8.72
N ILE A 41 -1.92 3.58 -8.24
CA ILE A 41 -0.60 3.71 -7.61
C ILE A 41 0.39 4.31 -8.61
N LEU A 42 0.41 3.80 -9.83
CA LEU A 42 1.31 4.28 -10.89
C LEU A 42 1.10 5.76 -11.21
N ALA A 43 -0.14 6.24 -11.12
CA ALA A 43 -0.48 7.64 -11.38
C ALA A 43 -0.27 8.55 -10.17
N SER A 44 -0.16 8.01 -8.96
CA SER A 44 -0.13 8.79 -7.72
C SER A 44 1.17 9.60 -7.57
N GLY A 45 1.08 10.71 -6.85
CA GLY A 45 2.23 11.57 -6.58
C GLY A 45 2.95 12.04 -7.85
N ASN A 46 2.20 12.31 -8.91
CA ASN A 46 2.73 12.70 -10.21
C ASN A 46 3.76 11.69 -10.76
N GLY A 47 3.47 10.40 -10.60
CA GLY A 47 4.32 9.31 -11.04
C GLY A 47 5.42 8.92 -10.04
N ARG A 48 5.55 9.63 -8.91
CA ARG A 48 6.56 9.34 -7.88
C ARG A 48 6.00 8.54 -6.70
N CYS A 49 4.69 8.43 -6.56
CA CYS A 49 3.98 7.75 -5.49
C CYS A 49 4.39 8.21 -4.08
N ASN A 50 3.76 9.29 -3.61
CA ASN A 50 3.90 9.68 -2.21
C ASN A 50 3.17 8.65 -1.34
N VAL A 51 3.91 7.80 -0.63
CA VAL A 51 3.33 6.68 0.12
C VAL A 51 2.89 7.06 1.52
N SER A 52 3.46 8.10 2.12
CA SER A 52 3.09 8.52 3.47
C SER A 52 3.54 9.94 3.76
N ASN A 53 3.15 10.42 4.94
CA ASN A 53 3.59 11.68 5.51
C ASN A 53 3.97 11.43 6.96
N LEU A 54 5.16 11.85 7.37
CA LEU A 54 5.63 11.66 8.75
C LEU A 54 4.82 12.50 9.75
N ASN A 55 4.17 13.56 9.28
CA ASN A 55 3.33 14.42 10.11
C ASN A 55 1.86 13.97 10.01
N MET A 56 1.56 12.75 10.43
CA MET A 56 0.22 12.19 10.42
C MET A 56 -0.56 12.65 11.66
N ASP A 57 -1.72 13.27 11.45
CA ASP A 57 -2.60 13.72 12.52
C ASP A 57 -4.04 13.71 12.03
N ILE A 58 -4.97 13.33 12.92
CA ILE A 58 -6.41 13.29 12.59
C ILE A 58 -6.94 14.64 12.12
N LYS A 59 -6.34 15.75 12.55
CA LYS A 59 -6.79 17.10 12.17
C LYS A 59 -6.70 17.36 10.66
N TYR A 60 -5.89 16.61 9.94
CA TYR A 60 -5.74 16.74 8.47
C TYR A 60 -6.78 15.96 7.68
N TYR A 61 -7.64 15.21 8.35
CA TYR A 61 -8.67 14.39 7.72
C TYR A 61 -10.02 15.11 7.73
N ASN A 62 -10.83 14.85 6.72
CA ASN A 62 -12.16 15.47 6.58
C ASN A 62 -13.13 15.02 7.68
N HIS A 63 -12.91 13.83 8.24
CA HIS A 63 -13.70 13.30 9.34
C HIS A 63 -12.81 13.03 10.54
N GLN A 64 -13.27 13.47 11.73
CA GLN A 64 -12.56 13.28 13.00
C GLN A 64 -13.09 12.05 13.74
N ASP A 65 -13.22 10.94 13.03
CA ASP A 65 -13.74 9.69 13.60
C ASP A 65 -12.68 9.01 14.46
N PRO A 66 -13.03 8.54 15.70
CA PRO A 66 -12.10 7.83 16.57
C PRO A 66 -11.47 6.60 15.94
N LEU A 67 -12.19 5.89 15.05
CA LEU A 67 -11.63 4.74 14.33
C LEU A 67 -10.51 5.15 13.39
N ILE A 68 -10.69 6.26 12.66
CA ILE A 68 -9.67 6.80 11.76
C ILE A 68 -8.43 7.18 12.56
N GLU A 69 -8.61 7.87 13.68
CA GLU A 69 -7.51 8.25 14.57
C GLU A 69 -6.73 7.04 15.06
N LYS A 70 -7.43 5.99 15.47
CA LYS A 70 -6.82 4.73 15.91
C LYS A 70 -5.99 4.09 14.81
N LEU A 71 -6.53 4.01 13.58
CA LEU A 71 -5.82 3.44 12.44
C LEU A 71 -4.55 4.23 12.10
N ILE A 72 -4.61 5.56 12.14
CA ILE A 72 -3.44 6.41 11.89
C ILE A 72 -2.34 6.16 12.92
N LYS A 73 -2.71 6.01 14.20
CA LYS A 73 -1.74 5.79 15.27
C LYS A 73 -1.15 4.39 15.28
N GLU A 74 -1.93 3.38 14.90
CA GLU A 74 -1.53 1.98 15.01
C GLU A 74 -0.83 1.44 13.76
N PHE A 75 -1.12 1.96 12.57
CA PHE A 75 -0.57 1.44 11.33
C PHE A 75 0.71 2.18 10.92
N ASP A 76 1.82 1.47 10.92
CA ASP A 76 3.13 1.99 10.51
C ASP A 76 3.37 1.75 9.03
N VAL A 77 3.04 2.74 8.19
CA VAL A 77 3.19 2.67 6.72
C VAL A 77 4.64 2.46 6.32
N VAL A 78 5.57 3.14 6.99
CA VAL A 78 7.00 3.02 6.67
C VAL A 78 7.47 1.59 6.88
N ASN A 79 7.13 0.98 8.02
CA ASN A 79 7.49 -0.39 8.30
C ASN A 79 6.83 -1.38 7.33
N PHE A 80 5.56 -1.13 6.97
CA PHE A 80 4.85 -1.95 5.99
C PHE A 80 5.63 -2.05 4.68
N PHE A 81 6.07 -0.93 4.12
CA PHE A 81 6.83 -0.94 2.87
C PHE A 81 8.26 -1.47 3.04
N LYS A 82 8.89 -1.27 4.21
CA LYS A 82 10.19 -1.88 4.48
C LYS A 82 10.11 -3.40 4.48
N GLN A 83 9.05 -3.97 5.01
CA GLN A 83 8.84 -5.43 4.98
C GLN A 83 8.65 -5.96 3.55
N LEU A 84 8.20 -5.13 2.62
CA LEU A 84 8.13 -5.46 1.20
C LEU A 84 9.43 -5.20 0.47
N SER A 85 10.51 -4.88 1.19
CA SER A 85 11.83 -4.57 0.64
C SER A 85 11.87 -3.32 -0.24
N LEU A 86 10.96 -2.40 -0.01
CA LEU A 86 10.95 -1.12 -0.71
C LEU A 86 11.87 -0.13 0.01
N LYS A 87 12.89 0.37 -0.68
CA LYS A 87 13.70 1.48 -0.19
C LYS A 87 12.90 2.77 -0.24
N LEU A 88 12.96 3.56 0.83
CA LEU A 88 12.22 4.82 0.97
C LEU A 88 13.16 6.01 0.99
N ARG A 89 12.64 7.14 0.52
CA ARG A 89 13.30 8.44 0.56
C ARG A 89 12.39 9.43 1.27
N TYR A 90 12.99 10.27 2.10
CA TYR A 90 12.27 11.28 2.85
C TYR A 90 12.58 12.66 2.29
N GLU A 91 11.55 13.38 1.86
CA GLU A 91 11.67 14.78 1.41
C GLU A 91 10.82 15.63 2.34
N LYS A 92 11.44 16.31 3.31
CA LYS A 92 10.76 16.95 4.44
C LYS A 92 9.93 15.89 5.18
N ASN A 93 8.62 16.06 5.30
CA ASN A 93 7.74 15.07 5.94
C ASN A 93 7.13 14.08 4.93
N LEU A 94 7.40 14.23 3.64
CA LEU A 94 6.86 13.35 2.62
C LEU A 94 7.74 12.11 2.46
N VAL A 95 7.11 10.97 2.24
CA VAL A 95 7.80 9.69 2.07
C VAL A 95 7.53 9.17 0.66
N TYR A 96 8.60 8.89 -0.07
CA TYR A 96 8.56 8.38 -1.44
C TYR A 96 9.36 7.09 -1.55
N PRO A 97 9.10 6.25 -2.60
CA PRO A 97 10.10 5.25 -2.95
C PRO A 97 11.42 5.92 -3.30
N TYR A 98 12.53 5.30 -2.94
CA TYR A 98 13.85 5.90 -3.13
C TYR A 98 14.12 6.27 -4.59
N SER A 99 13.60 5.48 -5.53
CA SER A 99 13.70 5.73 -6.97
C SER A 99 12.92 6.95 -7.46
N LEU A 100 12.02 7.50 -6.62
CA LEU A 100 11.03 8.52 -7.02
C LEU A 100 10.15 8.05 -8.18
N SER A 101 9.93 6.76 -8.31
CA SER A 101 9.09 6.13 -9.33
C SER A 101 8.02 5.25 -8.72
N SER A 102 6.77 5.50 -9.09
CA SER A 102 5.64 4.68 -8.66
C SER A 102 5.77 3.23 -9.10
N LEU A 103 6.52 2.96 -10.16
CA LEU A 103 6.77 1.59 -10.64
C LEU A 103 7.46 0.74 -9.56
N SER A 104 8.35 1.32 -8.75
CA SER A 104 8.99 0.61 -7.65
C SER A 104 7.97 0.14 -6.61
N VAL A 105 6.94 0.95 -6.34
CA VAL A 105 5.88 0.58 -5.41
C VAL A 105 5.06 -0.58 -5.97
N LYS A 106 4.69 -0.53 -7.24
CA LYS A 106 3.99 -1.64 -7.90
C LYS A 106 4.82 -2.93 -7.85
N LYS A 107 6.10 -2.83 -8.17
CA LYS A 107 6.99 -3.99 -8.21
C LYS A 107 7.17 -4.64 -6.84
N CYS A 108 7.19 -3.88 -5.76
CA CYS A 108 7.37 -4.46 -4.42
C CYS A 108 6.27 -5.45 -4.06
N PHE A 109 5.03 -5.24 -4.55
CA PHE A 109 3.96 -6.23 -4.41
C PHE A 109 4.13 -7.41 -5.37
N ASN A 110 4.36 -7.13 -6.65
CA ASN A 110 4.40 -8.16 -7.69
C ASN A 110 5.58 -9.12 -7.55
N GLU A 111 6.77 -8.62 -7.26
CA GLU A 111 7.97 -9.45 -7.15
C GLU A 111 7.93 -10.38 -5.95
N LYS A 112 7.22 -10.00 -4.89
CA LYS A 112 7.13 -10.84 -3.70
C LYS A 112 6.06 -11.93 -3.82
N TYR A 113 4.95 -11.67 -4.50
CA TYR A 113 3.79 -12.58 -4.50
C TYR A 113 3.32 -13.01 -5.89
N GLY A 114 4.04 -12.61 -6.89
CA GLY A 114 3.70 -12.98 -8.26
C GLY A 114 2.54 -12.22 -8.83
#